data_9259b3e2701c01d7f4e4e36623aa236a
#
_entry.id   9259b3e2701c01d7f4e4e36623aa236a
#
_cell.length_a   1.000
_cell.length_b   1.000
_cell.length_c   1.000
_cell.angle_alpha   90.00
_cell.angle_beta   90.00
_cell.angle_gamma   90.00
#
_symmetry.space_group_name_H-M   'P 1'
#
loop_
_entity.id
_entity.type
_entity.pdbx_description
1 polymer ?
#
loop_
_entity_poly.entity_id
_entity_poly.type
_entity_poly.pdbx_seq_one_letter_code
_entity_poly.pdbx_strand_id
1 'polypeptide(L)'
;MNETDAPSAVSLVNDPQRKKPEFLSEPGQDKTVAAILRLAMEISVLRDRIDTHEALAERSGAYTQEDVEAYIPDPERATMRAVRRKSLIESLIHDLS
;
A
#
# COMPACT_ATOMS: atom_id res chain seq x y z
N MET A 1 16.55 11.14 16.10
CA MET A 1 16.47 11.61 14.73
C MET A 1 15.04 11.98 14.39
N ASN A 2 14.86 13.11 13.77
CA ASN A 2 13.55 13.60 13.42
C ASN A 2 13.07 12.94 12.11
N GLU A 3 11.78 12.69 12.01
CA GLU A 3 11.20 12.14 10.79
C GLU A 3 11.45 13.02 9.57
N THR A 4 11.58 14.34 9.76
CA THR A 4 11.87 15.26 8.68
C THR A 4 13.24 15.03 8.05
N ASP A 5 14.12 14.32 8.72
CA ASP A 5 15.44 13.99 8.19
C ASP A 5 15.42 12.76 7.30
N ALA A 6 14.33 11.99 7.31
CA ALA A 6 14.18 10.82 6.48
C ALA A 6 13.42 11.21 5.22
N PRO A 7 14.05 11.16 4.03
CA PRO A 7 13.34 11.49 2.80
C PRO A 7 12.27 10.45 2.49
N SER A 8 11.21 10.89 1.83
CA SER A 8 10.19 9.96 1.32
C SER A 8 10.76 9.14 0.17
N ALA A 9 10.11 8.02 -0.16
CA ALA A 9 10.53 7.21 -1.31
C ALA A 9 10.54 8.02 -2.60
N VAL A 10 9.57 8.92 -2.76
CA VAL A 10 9.49 9.80 -3.94
C VAL A 10 10.68 10.77 -3.98
N SER A 11 11.04 11.36 -2.83
CA SER A 11 12.21 12.23 -2.73
C SER A 11 13.49 11.52 -3.09
N LEU A 12 13.66 10.28 -2.62
CA LEU A 12 14.86 9.50 -2.90
C LEU A 12 15.02 9.21 -4.40
N VAL A 13 13.92 9.01 -5.10
CA VAL A 13 13.93 8.74 -6.54
C VAL A 13 14.16 10.00 -7.35
N ASN A 14 13.58 11.12 -6.91
CA ASN A 14 13.56 12.37 -7.67
C ASN A 14 14.62 13.40 -7.26
N ASP A 15 15.46 13.10 -6.28
CA ASP A 15 16.50 14.02 -5.81
C ASP A 15 17.52 14.26 -6.94
N PRO A 16 17.65 15.49 -7.45
CA PRO A 16 18.56 15.77 -8.55
C PRO A 16 20.05 15.66 -8.16
N GLN A 17 20.36 15.72 -6.87
CA GLN A 17 21.72 15.60 -6.39
C GLN A 17 22.12 14.15 -6.13
N ARG A 18 21.14 13.26 -6.13
CA ARG A 18 21.37 11.86 -5.90
C ARG A 18 21.63 11.15 -7.22
N LYS A 19 22.66 10.30 -7.25
CA LYS A 19 22.91 9.50 -8.43
C LYS A 19 21.73 8.59 -8.69
N LYS A 20 21.22 8.61 -9.91
CA LYS A 20 20.10 7.76 -10.31
C LYS A 20 20.49 6.28 -10.16
N PRO A 21 19.68 5.47 -9.45
CA PRO A 21 19.96 4.04 -9.35
C PRO A 21 20.04 3.39 -10.73
N GLU A 22 20.98 2.47 -10.88
CA GLU A 22 21.25 1.84 -12.16
C GLU A 22 20.02 1.16 -12.76
N PHE A 23 19.20 0.53 -11.91
CA PHE A 23 18.00 -0.17 -12.37
C PHE A 23 16.97 0.77 -13.01
N LEU A 24 17.03 2.07 -12.75
CA LEU A 24 16.13 3.05 -13.36
C LEU A 24 16.55 3.45 -14.78
N SER A 25 17.77 3.12 -15.17
CA SER A 25 18.27 3.48 -16.50
C SER A 25 17.93 2.44 -17.57
N GLU A 26 17.48 1.26 -17.17
CA GLU A 26 17.12 0.19 -18.10
C GLU A 26 15.69 0.31 -18.60
N PRO A 27 15.44 -0.03 -19.89
CA PRO A 27 14.07 -0.07 -20.40
C PRO A 27 13.18 -1.01 -19.58
N GLY A 28 12.01 -0.55 -19.18
CA GLY A 28 11.07 -1.35 -18.39
C GLY A 28 11.24 -1.20 -16.89
N GLN A 29 12.40 -0.77 -16.40
CA GLN A 29 12.60 -0.58 -14.98
C GLN A 29 11.78 0.60 -14.44
N ASP A 30 11.52 1.60 -15.26
CA ASP A 30 10.66 2.72 -14.89
C ASP A 30 9.23 2.26 -14.59
N LYS A 31 8.75 1.23 -15.28
CA LYS A 31 7.42 0.65 -15.01
C LYS A 31 7.40 -0.01 -13.64
N THR A 32 8.48 -0.69 -13.27
CA THR A 32 8.60 -1.33 -11.95
C THR A 32 8.57 -0.30 -10.84
N VAL A 33 9.35 0.76 -10.98
CA VAL A 33 9.39 1.85 -9.99
C VAL A 33 8.03 2.53 -9.90
N ALA A 34 7.39 2.82 -11.03
CA ALA A 34 6.08 3.44 -11.05
C ALA A 34 5.04 2.56 -10.35
N ALA A 35 5.08 1.23 -10.57
CA ALA A 35 4.18 0.29 -9.92
C ALA A 35 4.41 0.27 -8.40
N ILE A 36 5.66 0.31 -7.95
CA ILE A 36 5.99 0.34 -6.52
C ILE A 36 5.45 1.62 -5.89
N LEU A 37 5.66 2.76 -6.53
CA LEU A 37 5.17 4.04 -6.01
C LEU A 37 3.65 4.08 -5.96
N ARG A 38 2.97 3.54 -6.98
CA ARG A 38 1.52 3.44 -6.97
C ARG A 38 1.03 2.58 -5.81
N LEU A 39 1.67 1.43 -5.59
CA LEU A 39 1.31 0.56 -4.47
C LEU A 39 1.54 1.24 -3.14
N ALA A 40 2.64 1.98 -3.00
CA ALA A 40 2.91 2.72 -1.77
C ALA A 40 1.83 3.76 -1.49
N MET A 41 1.36 4.47 -2.53
CA MET A 41 0.28 5.43 -2.39
C MET A 41 -1.03 4.76 -1.99
N GLU A 42 -1.37 3.63 -2.62
CA GLU A 42 -2.57 2.88 -2.27
C GLU A 42 -2.54 2.36 -0.84
N ILE A 43 -1.38 1.86 -0.40
CA ILE A 43 -1.20 1.42 0.98
C ILE A 43 -1.40 2.58 1.94
N SER A 44 -0.86 3.74 1.62
CA SER A 44 -1.03 4.94 2.46
C SER A 44 -2.49 5.31 2.62
N VAL A 45 -3.25 5.32 1.53
CA VAL A 45 -4.69 5.61 1.56
C VAL A 45 -5.44 4.56 2.39
N LEU A 46 -5.10 3.29 2.21
CA LEU A 46 -5.75 2.20 2.97
C LEU A 46 -5.44 2.29 4.45
N ARG A 47 -4.22 2.65 4.83
CA ARG A 47 -3.86 2.86 6.23
C ARG A 47 -4.69 3.98 6.84
N ASP A 48 -4.89 5.07 6.12
CA ASP A 48 -5.71 6.18 6.59
C ASP A 48 -7.16 5.75 6.78
N ARG A 49 -7.68 4.94 5.85
CA ARG A 49 -9.05 4.42 5.97
C ARG A 49 -9.20 3.49 7.17
N ILE A 50 -8.22 2.62 7.40
CA ILE A 50 -8.21 1.74 8.56
C ILE A 50 -8.18 2.57 9.84
N ASP A 51 -7.33 3.57 9.90
CA ASP A 51 -7.24 4.47 11.04
C ASP A 51 -8.59 5.16 11.29
N THR A 52 -9.26 5.62 10.25
CA THR A 52 -10.58 6.21 10.37
C THR A 52 -11.61 5.23 10.95
N HIS A 53 -11.61 3.99 10.45
CA HIS A 53 -12.50 2.96 10.97
C HIS A 53 -12.22 2.63 12.44
N GLU A 54 -10.94 2.55 12.80
CA GLU A 54 -10.55 2.30 14.19
C GLU A 54 -10.96 3.46 15.11
N ALA A 55 -10.78 4.69 14.65
CA ALA A 55 -11.17 5.86 15.41
C ALA A 55 -12.68 5.92 15.65
N LEU A 56 -13.46 5.62 14.61
CA LEU A 56 -14.92 5.60 14.73
C LEU A 56 -15.40 4.46 15.61
N ALA A 57 -14.78 3.29 15.52
CA ALA A 57 -15.11 2.15 16.36
C ALA A 57 -14.80 2.44 17.83
N GLU A 58 -13.65 3.06 18.10
CA GLU A 58 -13.26 3.45 19.45
C GLU A 58 -14.25 4.45 20.03
N ARG A 59 -14.65 5.44 19.23
CA ARG A 59 -15.61 6.45 19.65
C ARG A 59 -16.99 5.87 19.97
N SER A 60 -17.47 4.94 19.14
CA SER A 60 -18.78 4.33 19.27
C SER A 60 -18.81 3.13 20.22
N GLY A 61 -17.65 2.54 20.48
CA GLY A 61 -17.56 1.31 21.27
C GLY A 61 -18.10 0.09 20.55
N ALA A 62 -18.26 0.16 19.21
CA ALA A 62 -18.86 -0.91 18.43
C ALA A 62 -18.02 -2.19 18.41
N TYR A 63 -16.71 -2.06 18.34
CA TYR A 63 -15.78 -3.18 18.41
C TYR A 63 -14.39 -2.68 18.81
N THR A 64 -13.56 -3.63 19.22
CA THR A 64 -12.20 -3.34 19.68
C THR A 64 -11.19 -3.84 18.65
N GLN A 65 -9.95 -3.44 18.82
CA GLN A 65 -8.86 -3.95 18.00
C GLN A 65 -8.70 -5.47 18.17
N GLU A 66 -8.95 -5.97 19.38
CA GLU A 66 -8.94 -7.42 19.65
C GLU A 66 -9.99 -8.14 18.83
N ASP A 67 -11.18 -7.55 18.69
CA ASP A 67 -12.24 -8.11 17.85
C ASP A 67 -11.80 -8.20 16.40
N VAL A 68 -11.08 -7.19 15.91
CA VAL A 68 -10.55 -7.19 14.55
C VAL A 68 -9.55 -8.32 14.35
N GLU A 69 -8.65 -8.51 15.30
CA GLU A 69 -7.63 -9.56 15.23
C GLU A 69 -8.26 -10.98 15.28
N ALA A 70 -9.35 -11.13 16.03
CA ALA A 70 -10.01 -12.41 16.18
C ALA A 70 -11.03 -12.71 15.07
N TYR A 71 -11.30 -11.75 14.20
CA TYR A 71 -12.33 -11.89 13.18
C TYR A 71 -12.00 -12.97 12.16
N ILE A 72 -12.94 -13.87 11.94
CA ILE A 72 -12.82 -14.92 10.94
C ILE A 72 -13.91 -14.67 9.88
N PRO A 73 -13.54 -14.40 8.63
CA PRO A 73 -14.54 -14.14 7.59
C PRO A 73 -15.35 -15.41 7.29
N ASP A 74 -16.64 -15.23 7.04
CA ASP A 74 -17.48 -16.31 6.56
C ASP A 74 -17.05 -16.72 5.14
N PRO A 75 -17.54 -17.88 4.63
CA PRO A 75 -17.11 -18.36 3.31
C PRO A 75 -17.36 -17.38 2.16
N GLU A 76 -18.47 -16.67 2.20
CA GLU A 76 -18.80 -15.67 1.16
C GLU A 76 -17.80 -14.51 1.17
N ARG A 77 -17.51 -13.98 2.34
CA ARG A 77 -16.56 -12.89 2.50
C ARG A 77 -15.13 -13.34 2.17
N ALA A 78 -14.77 -14.55 2.55
CA ALA A 78 -13.48 -15.13 2.23
C ALA A 78 -13.29 -15.24 0.69
N THR A 79 -14.35 -15.67 -0.01
CA THR A 79 -14.34 -15.75 -1.47
C THR A 79 -14.18 -14.36 -2.08
N MET A 80 -14.91 -13.38 -1.57
CA MET A 80 -14.80 -12.00 -2.04
C MET A 80 -13.39 -11.44 -1.87
N ARG A 81 -12.77 -11.73 -0.72
CA ARG A 81 -11.39 -11.31 -0.47
C ARG A 81 -10.40 -11.97 -1.43
N ALA A 82 -10.61 -13.25 -1.74
CA ALA A 82 -9.76 -13.97 -2.68
C ALA A 82 -9.87 -13.38 -4.10
N VAL A 83 -11.09 -13.04 -4.53
CA VAL A 83 -11.32 -12.40 -5.82
C VAL A 83 -10.61 -11.05 -5.91
N ARG A 84 -10.69 -10.24 -4.85
CA ARG A 84 -10.00 -8.95 -4.81
C ARG A 84 -8.48 -9.10 -4.90
N ARG A 85 -7.92 -10.09 -4.20
CA ARG A 85 -6.48 -10.37 -4.25
C ARG A 85 -6.05 -10.74 -5.66
N LYS A 86 -6.81 -11.64 -6.28
CA LYS A 86 -6.51 -12.08 -7.64
C LYS A 86 -6.56 -10.91 -8.62
N SER A 87 -7.59 -10.08 -8.51
CA SER A 87 -7.75 -8.90 -9.37
C SER A 87 -6.57 -7.93 -9.21
N LEU A 88 -6.13 -7.69 -7.96
CA LEU A 88 -4.99 -6.82 -7.70
C LEU A 88 -3.72 -7.37 -8.34
N ILE A 89 -3.47 -8.67 -8.18
CA ILE A 89 -2.27 -9.32 -8.72
C ILE A 89 -2.30 -9.26 -10.26
N GLU A 90 -3.43 -9.54 -10.87
CA GLU A 90 -3.57 -9.46 -12.33
C GLU A 90 -3.33 -8.04 -12.84
N SER A 91 -3.87 -7.05 -12.15
CA SER A 91 -3.67 -5.65 -12.48
C SER A 91 -2.20 -5.26 -12.38
N LEU A 92 -1.52 -5.72 -11.34
CA LEU A 92 -0.10 -5.43 -11.14
C LEU A 92 0.74 -6.09 -12.22
N ILE A 93 0.45 -7.33 -12.57
CA ILE A 93 1.14 -8.03 -13.65
C ILE A 93 0.95 -7.26 -14.97
N HIS A 94 -0.25 -6.80 -15.23
CA HIS A 94 -0.54 -5.99 -16.43
C HIS A 94 0.31 -4.72 -16.45
N ASP A 95 0.43 -4.03 -15.32
CA ASP A 95 1.23 -2.80 -15.22
C ASP A 95 2.71 -3.04 -15.52
N LEU A 96 3.20 -4.23 -15.19
CA LEU A 96 4.61 -4.59 -15.37
C LEU A 96 4.92 -5.14 -16.76
N SER A 97 3.92 -5.36 -17.58
CA SER A 97 4.07 -5.91 -18.94
C SER A 97 4.52 -4.87 -19.99
#